data_6310226c39e4198f335293e91245673e
#
_entry.id   6310226c39e4198f335293e91245673e
#
_cell.length_a   1.000
_cell.length_b   1.000
_cell.length_c   1.000
_cell.angle_alpha   90.00
_cell.angle_beta   90.00
_cell.angle_gamma   90.00
#
_symmetry.space_group_name_H-M   'P 1'
#
loop_
_entity.id
_entity.type
_entity.pdbx_description
1 polymer ?
#
loop_
_entity_poly.entity_id
_entity_poly.type
_entity_poly.pdbx_seq_one_letter_code
_entity_poly.pdbx_strand_id
1 'polypeptide(L)'
;MKEEIEKLLAHVSELNCKTAKDVEEARVRLLGKKGEITKLFEEFRTYGPELKREFGRTINELKQAAQAKIDELKDKTASEGASDGPKEDLSMPGVPFELGSRHPVSIVRQEIVDIFRKFGYDVAEGPEIEDDYHVFEALNFPLNHPARDMQDTFFVSAGHPDPLLLRTHTSSVQVRAMETMKLPIRVICPGRVFRNEAISARAHCIFHQVEGLYIDENVTFADLKQAILLFAREMFGPDTQIRMRPSYFPFTEPSSEIDVSCNICHGKGCNICKGTGWLEIMGCGMVDPNVLE
;
A
#
# COMPACT_ATOMS: atom_id res chain seq x y z
N MET A 1 58.04 45.61 -32.32
CA MET A 1 57.87 44.29 -31.71
C MET A 1 57.97 44.30 -30.18
N LYS A 2 59.04 44.78 -29.52
CA LYS A 2 59.17 44.78 -28.05
C LYS A 2 58.06 45.60 -27.40
N GLU A 3 57.76 46.79 -27.89
CA GLU A 3 56.66 47.65 -27.40
C GLU A 3 55.28 47.02 -27.68
N GLU A 4 55.11 46.24 -28.70
CA GLU A 4 53.84 45.55 -29.02
C GLU A 4 53.63 44.35 -28.08
N ILE A 5 54.67 43.61 -27.77
CA ILE A 5 54.60 42.53 -26.78
C ILE A 5 54.27 43.05 -25.40
N GLU A 6 54.92 44.17 -24.99
CA GLU A 6 54.66 44.83 -23.68
C GLU A 6 53.23 45.36 -23.61
N LYS A 7 52.70 45.97 -24.70
CA LYS A 7 51.32 46.44 -24.79
C LYS A 7 50.31 45.27 -24.72
N LEU A 8 50.60 44.18 -25.38
CA LEU A 8 49.72 43.00 -25.35
C LEU A 8 49.76 42.30 -23.98
N LEU A 9 50.94 42.25 -23.32
CA LEU A 9 51.04 41.72 -21.96
C LEU A 9 50.25 42.59 -20.97
N ALA A 10 50.30 43.91 -21.05
CA ALA A 10 49.50 44.82 -20.24
C ALA A 10 48.02 44.60 -20.51
N HIS A 11 47.63 44.53 -21.77
CA HIS A 11 46.24 44.28 -22.17
C HIS A 11 45.69 42.91 -21.63
N VAL A 12 46.49 41.86 -21.68
CA VAL A 12 46.16 40.52 -21.15
C VAL A 12 45.97 40.57 -19.64
N SER A 13 46.86 41.32 -18.92
CA SER A 13 46.78 41.45 -17.48
C SER A 13 45.55 42.20 -16.99
N GLU A 14 45.09 43.21 -17.73
CA GLU A 14 43.94 44.03 -17.44
C GLU A 14 42.60 43.44 -17.95
N LEU A 15 42.66 42.30 -18.62
CA LEU A 15 41.47 41.66 -19.21
C LEU A 15 40.49 41.23 -18.12
N ASN A 16 39.28 41.74 -18.20
CA ASN A 16 38.21 41.38 -17.33
C ASN A 16 36.93 41.13 -18.13
N CYS A 17 36.36 39.94 -18.01
CA CYS A 17 35.17 39.50 -18.74
C CYS A 17 34.07 39.15 -17.73
N LYS A 18 32.83 39.62 -17.97
CA LYS A 18 31.69 39.40 -17.10
C LYS A 18 30.83 38.21 -17.51
N THR A 19 30.88 37.78 -18.73
CA THR A 19 30.10 36.67 -19.24
C THR A 19 30.94 35.65 -19.97
N ALA A 20 30.49 34.39 -20.05
CA ALA A 20 31.16 33.32 -20.76
C ALA A 20 31.33 33.68 -22.28
N LYS A 21 30.43 34.49 -22.85
CA LYS A 21 30.49 34.96 -24.22
C LYS A 21 31.64 35.94 -24.41
N ASP A 22 31.83 36.88 -23.47
CA ASP A 22 32.92 37.85 -23.51
C ASP A 22 34.28 37.15 -23.42
N VAL A 23 34.37 36.07 -22.59
CA VAL A 23 35.62 35.26 -22.48
C VAL A 23 35.93 34.55 -23.79
N GLU A 24 34.94 34.02 -24.47
CA GLU A 24 35.16 33.36 -25.77
C GLU A 24 35.52 34.37 -26.88
N GLU A 25 34.92 35.54 -26.88
CA GLU A 25 35.27 36.63 -27.83
C GLU A 25 36.74 37.11 -27.57
N ALA A 26 37.15 37.26 -26.33
CA ALA A 26 38.52 37.60 -25.97
C ALA A 26 39.52 36.51 -26.39
N ARG A 27 39.14 35.23 -26.18
CA ARG A 27 39.96 34.08 -26.65
C ARG A 27 40.16 34.11 -28.16
N VAL A 28 39.12 34.32 -28.95
CA VAL A 28 39.17 34.37 -30.39
C VAL A 28 40.00 35.57 -30.86
N ARG A 29 39.88 36.72 -30.21
CA ARG A 29 40.61 37.93 -30.55
C ARG A 29 42.11 37.79 -30.28
N LEU A 30 42.51 37.17 -29.18
CA LEU A 30 43.90 37.04 -28.79
C LEU A 30 44.60 35.79 -29.38
N LEU A 31 43.97 34.62 -29.28
CA LEU A 31 44.54 33.32 -29.60
C LEU A 31 43.92 32.64 -30.82
N GLY A 32 42.91 33.23 -31.45
CA GLY A 32 42.29 32.68 -32.66
C GLY A 32 43.22 32.62 -33.87
N LYS A 33 42.83 31.94 -34.95
CA LYS A 33 43.65 31.77 -36.18
C LYS A 33 44.09 33.12 -36.79
N LYS A 34 43.32 34.17 -36.59
CA LYS A 34 43.64 35.56 -37.02
C LYS A 34 43.85 36.47 -35.81
N GLY A 35 44.08 35.94 -34.65
CA GLY A 35 44.26 36.68 -33.40
C GLY A 35 45.53 37.48 -33.34
N GLU A 36 45.56 38.48 -32.47
CA GLU A 36 46.66 39.43 -32.30
C GLU A 36 48.02 38.72 -31.99
N ILE A 37 47.97 37.77 -31.07
CA ILE A 37 49.14 37.00 -30.68
C ILE A 37 49.57 36.01 -31.79
N THR A 38 48.62 35.47 -32.53
CA THR A 38 48.90 34.52 -33.61
C THR A 38 49.56 35.25 -34.79
N LYS A 39 49.11 36.47 -35.12
CA LYS A 39 49.77 37.31 -36.15
C LYS A 39 51.21 37.65 -35.76
N LEU A 40 51.44 37.99 -34.51
CA LEU A 40 52.77 38.30 -33.98
C LEU A 40 53.68 37.09 -34.05
N PHE A 41 53.18 35.86 -33.89
CA PHE A 41 53.92 34.62 -34.12
C PHE A 41 54.23 34.39 -35.61
N GLU A 42 53.33 34.76 -36.52
CA GLU A 42 53.59 34.62 -37.95
C GLU A 42 54.66 35.61 -38.42
N GLU A 43 54.62 36.85 -37.95
CA GLU A 43 55.64 37.85 -38.21
C GLU A 43 56.99 37.43 -37.62
N PHE A 44 57.02 36.90 -36.41
CA PHE A 44 58.23 36.36 -35.76
C PHE A 44 58.91 35.25 -36.57
N ARG A 45 58.17 34.47 -37.33
CA ARG A 45 58.69 33.42 -38.19
C ARG A 45 59.56 33.96 -39.32
N THR A 46 59.34 35.19 -39.77
CA THR A 46 60.04 35.84 -40.89
C THR A 46 61.39 36.46 -40.47
N TYR A 47 61.68 36.58 -39.13
CA TYR A 47 62.90 37.23 -38.65
C TYR A 47 64.13 36.30 -38.67
N GLY A 48 65.32 36.91 -38.69
CA GLY A 48 66.58 36.25 -38.68
C GLY A 48 66.90 35.54 -37.34
N PRO A 49 67.96 34.68 -37.32
CA PRO A 49 68.27 33.81 -36.19
C PRO A 49 68.58 34.55 -34.88
N GLU A 50 69.18 35.75 -34.95
CA GLU A 50 69.54 36.57 -33.78
C GLU A 50 68.33 37.11 -33.06
N LEU A 51 67.39 37.71 -33.76
CA LEU A 51 66.14 38.23 -33.24
C LEU A 51 65.21 37.11 -32.72
N LYS A 52 65.30 35.91 -33.31
CA LYS A 52 64.58 34.74 -32.83
C LYS A 52 65.07 34.30 -31.46
N ARG A 53 66.34 34.39 -31.16
CA ARG A 53 66.89 34.09 -29.81
C ARG A 53 66.50 35.11 -28.79
N GLU A 54 66.42 36.39 -29.14
CA GLU A 54 66.12 37.50 -28.25
C GLU A 54 64.60 37.51 -27.86
N PHE A 55 63.70 37.36 -28.80
CA PHE A 55 62.25 37.55 -28.58
C PHE A 55 61.48 36.23 -28.45
N GLY A 56 62.07 35.07 -28.77
CA GLY A 56 61.38 33.78 -28.73
C GLY A 56 60.84 33.37 -27.37
N ARG A 57 61.56 33.72 -26.33
CA ARG A 57 61.12 33.47 -24.94
C ARG A 57 59.98 34.36 -24.52
N THR A 58 60.04 35.64 -24.81
CA THR A 58 59.05 36.67 -24.43
C THR A 58 57.73 36.45 -25.16
N ILE A 59 57.76 36.03 -26.42
CA ILE A 59 56.53 35.71 -27.18
C ILE A 59 55.83 34.44 -26.66
N ASN A 60 56.61 33.44 -26.22
CA ASN A 60 56.06 32.27 -25.59
C ASN A 60 55.45 32.59 -24.20
N GLU A 61 56.10 33.43 -23.44
CA GLU A 61 55.58 33.93 -22.14
C GLU A 61 54.26 34.69 -22.34
N LEU A 62 54.15 35.57 -23.38
CA LEU A 62 52.92 36.24 -23.71
C LEU A 62 51.77 35.30 -24.05
N LYS A 63 52.04 34.22 -24.84
CA LYS A 63 51.05 33.23 -25.20
C LYS A 63 50.58 32.44 -23.96
N GLN A 64 51.50 32.04 -23.09
CA GLN A 64 51.18 31.33 -21.85
C GLN A 64 50.37 32.20 -20.89
N ALA A 65 50.73 33.48 -20.72
CA ALA A 65 50.02 34.43 -19.89
C ALA A 65 48.59 34.69 -20.44
N ALA A 66 48.39 34.81 -21.75
CA ALA A 66 47.09 34.99 -22.35
C ALA A 66 46.21 33.70 -22.15
N GLN A 67 46.79 32.50 -22.30
CA GLN A 67 46.07 31.26 -22.09
C GLN A 67 45.66 31.12 -20.63
N ALA A 68 46.56 31.32 -19.69
CA ALA A 68 46.29 31.22 -18.26
C ALA A 68 45.21 32.20 -17.82
N LYS A 69 45.24 33.45 -18.36
CA LYS A 69 44.20 34.46 -18.02
C LYS A 69 42.82 34.09 -18.56
N ILE A 70 42.74 33.54 -19.74
CA ILE A 70 41.49 33.08 -20.33
C ILE A 70 40.90 31.91 -19.55
N ASP A 71 41.75 30.96 -19.13
CA ASP A 71 41.31 29.81 -18.33
C ASP A 71 40.83 30.26 -16.92
N GLU A 72 41.55 31.20 -16.28
CA GLU A 72 41.08 31.85 -15.01
C GLU A 72 39.69 32.50 -15.17
N LEU A 73 39.49 33.24 -16.25
CA LEU A 73 38.22 33.92 -16.52
C LEU A 73 37.07 32.95 -16.84
N LYS A 74 37.39 31.84 -17.50
CA LYS A 74 36.41 30.75 -17.72
C LYS A 74 35.95 30.13 -16.43
N ASP A 75 36.86 29.80 -15.54
CA ASP A 75 36.52 29.21 -14.23
C ASP A 75 35.69 30.18 -13.37
N LYS A 76 36.04 31.48 -13.38
CA LYS A 76 35.26 32.50 -12.69
C LYS A 76 33.85 32.64 -13.24
N THR A 77 33.69 32.73 -14.56
CA THR A 77 32.38 32.87 -15.19
C THR A 77 31.55 31.59 -15.10
N ALA A 78 32.16 30.41 -15.01
CA ALA A 78 31.47 29.15 -14.78
C ALA A 78 30.95 29.05 -13.33
N SER A 79 31.69 29.56 -12.36
CA SER A 79 31.27 29.61 -10.96
C SER A 79 30.21 30.68 -10.67
N GLU A 80 30.21 31.80 -11.38
CA GLU A 80 29.20 32.88 -11.27
C GLU A 80 27.93 32.60 -12.08
N GLY A 81 27.97 31.71 -13.07
CA GLY A 81 26.83 31.28 -13.87
C GLY A 81 26.01 30.13 -13.27
N ALA A 82 26.41 29.58 -12.12
CA ALA A 82 25.59 28.67 -11.33
C ALA A 82 24.42 29.46 -10.74
N SER A 83 23.21 29.23 -11.23
CA SER A 83 21.97 29.95 -10.95
C SER A 83 21.79 30.28 -9.47
N ASP A 84 21.48 31.55 -9.19
CA ASP A 84 21.09 32.09 -7.88
C ASP A 84 19.62 31.68 -7.54
N GLY A 85 19.16 30.56 -8.10
CA GLY A 85 17.91 29.94 -7.69
C GLY A 85 18.09 29.26 -6.34
N PRO A 86 17.02 29.09 -5.58
CA PRO A 86 17.08 28.34 -4.33
C PRO A 86 17.66 26.96 -4.62
N LYS A 87 18.86 26.70 -4.11
CA LYS A 87 19.49 25.37 -4.24
C LYS A 87 18.66 24.42 -3.42
N GLU A 88 17.97 23.49 -4.10
CA GLU A 88 17.30 22.40 -3.42
C GLU A 88 18.32 21.63 -2.59
N ASP A 89 18.09 21.59 -1.29
CA ASP A 89 18.92 20.80 -0.38
C ASP A 89 18.52 19.33 -0.51
N LEU A 90 19.24 18.60 -1.34
CA LEU A 90 19.01 17.17 -1.58
C LEU A 90 19.31 16.28 -0.34
N SER A 91 19.88 16.86 0.72
CA SER A 91 20.07 16.14 1.98
C SER A 91 18.83 16.23 2.90
N MET A 92 17.89 17.11 2.61
CA MET A 92 16.64 17.18 3.36
C MET A 92 15.81 15.92 3.09
N PRO A 93 15.23 15.32 4.16
CA PRO A 93 14.27 14.22 3.97
C PRO A 93 13.10 14.70 3.12
N GLY A 94 12.64 13.86 2.20
CA GLY A 94 11.45 14.15 1.40
C GLY A 94 10.24 14.46 2.28
N VAL A 95 9.26 15.17 1.74
CA VAL A 95 8.00 15.44 2.46
C VAL A 95 7.41 14.09 2.87
N PRO A 96 7.20 13.83 4.18
CA PRO A 96 6.63 12.57 4.62
C PRO A 96 5.21 12.45 4.08
N PHE A 97 4.95 11.37 3.35
CA PHE A 97 3.58 11.01 3.02
C PHE A 97 2.90 10.51 4.30
N GLU A 98 1.79 11.13 4.67
CA GLU A 98 0.94 10.59 5.72
C GLU A 98 0.39 9.25 5.23
N LEU A 99 0.83 8.17 5.87
CA LEU A 99 0.28 6.85 5.60
C LEU A 99 -1.14 6.81 6.16
N GLY A 100 -2.11 6.51 5.29
CA GLY A 100 -3.47 6.24 5.73
C GLY A 100 -3.53 5.04 6.67
N SER A 101 -4.55 4.98 7.53
CA SER A 101 -4.82 3.83 8.39
C SER A 101 -5.88 2.93 7.78
N ARG A 102 -5.82 1.62 8.09
CA ARG A 102 -6.88 0.68 7.73
C ARG A 102 -8.07 0.85 8.67
N HIS A 103 -9.28 0.66 8.15
CA HIS A 103 -10.47 0.62 8.97
C HIS A 103 -10.40 -0.54 9.99
N PRO A 104 -10.83 -0.37 11.26
CA PRO A 104 -10.76 -1.43 12.28
C PRO A 104 -11.39 -2.77 11.85
N VAL A 105 -12.52 -2.74 11.17
CA VAL A 105 -13.16 -3.96 10.62
C VAL A 105 -12.24 -4.68 9.63
N SER A 106 -11.52 -3.96 8.78
CA SER A 106 -10.57 -4.56 7.82
C SER A 106 -9.38 -5.19 8.53
N ILE A 107 -8.92 -4.60 9.64
CA ILE A 107 -7.84 -5.15 10.46
C ILE A 107 -8.29 -6.46 11.11
N VAL A 108 -9.45 -6.46 11.78
CA VAL A 108 -10.01 -7.63 12.45
C VAL A 108 -10.33 -8.75 11.44
N ARG A 109 -10.93 -8.41 10.28
CA ARG A 109 -11.17 -9.38 9.20
C ARG A 109 -9.86 -10.05 8.77
N GLN A 110 -8.81 -9.28 8.57
CA GLN A 110 -7.51 -9.83 8.17
C GLN A 110 -6.91 -10.73 9.26
N GLU A 111 -7.00 -10.35 10.52
CA GLU A 111 -6.53 -11.14 11.64
C GLU A 111 -7.27 -12.50 11.72
N ILE A 112 -8.59 -12.51 11.57
CA ILE A 112 -9.38 -13.75 11.51
C ILE A 112 -8.94 -14.62 10.33
N VAL A 113 -8.77 -14.04 9.14
CA VAL A 113 -8.29 -14.75 7.95
C VAL A 113 -6.92 -15.38 8.21
N ASP A 114 -5.99 -14.64 8.81
CA ASP A 114 -4.63 -15.13 9.08
C ASP A 114 -4.61 -16.27 10.12
N ILE A 115 -5.50 -16.21 11.11
CA ILE A 115 -5.68 -17.30 12.09
C ILE A 115 -6.16 -18.58 11.38
N PHE A 116 -7.23 -18.50 10.62
CA PHE A 116 -7.81 -19.67 9.95
C PHE A 116 -6.90 -20.25 8.84
N ARG A 117 -6.12 -19.41 8.16
CA ARG A 117 -5.08 -19.88 7.22
C ARG A 117 -4.04 -20.77 7.88
N LYS A 118 -3.65 -20.48 9.13
CA LYS A 118 -2.74 -21.37 9.90
C LYS A 118 -3.35 -22.75 10.13
N PHE A 119 -4.68 -22.86 10.13
CA PHE A 119 -5.42 -24.11 10.30
C PHE A 119 -5.78 -24.78 8.95
N GLY A 120 -5.30 -24.25 7.83
CA GLY A 120 -5.50 -24.80 6.52
C GLY A 120 -6.86 -24.49 5.90
N TYR A 121 -7.50 -23.37 6.29
CA TYR A 121 -8.72 -22.89 5.65
C TYR A 121 -8.40 -21.89 4.54
N ASP A 122 -9.11 -22.05 3.42
CA ASP A 122 -9.12 -21.08 2.33
C ASP A 122 -10.20 -20.02 2.56
N VAL A 123 -10.12 -18.92 1.80
CA VAL A 123 -11.13 -17.85 1.85
C VAL A 123 -12.04 -18.00 0.64
N ALA A 124 -13.34 -18.18 0.88
CA ALA A 124 -14.38 -18.16 -0.13
C ALA A 124 -15.15 -16.84 -0.07
N GLU A 125 -15.40 -16.23 -1.21
CA GLU A 125 -16.20 -15.01 -1.35
C GLU A 125 -17.39 -15.27 -2.26
N GLY A 126 -18.50 -14.58 -2.03
CA GLY A 126 -19.72 -14.69 -2.81
C GLY A 126 -20.46 -13.35 -2.91
N PRO A 127 -21.52 -13.29 -3.74
CA PRO A 127 -22.28 -12.08 -3.98
C PRO A 127 -23.03 -11.60 -2.72
N GLU A 128 -23.28 -10.29 -2.65
CA GLU A 128 -24.11 -9.69 -1.59
C GLU A 128 -25.60 -9.73 -1.92
N ILE A 129 -25.93 -9.75 -3.22
CA ILE A 129 -27.30 -9.94 -3.72
C ILE A 129 -27.44 -11.40 -4.10
N GLU A 130 -28.38 -12.06 -3.48
CA GLU A 130 -28.61 -13.50 -3.58
C GLU A 130 -30.07 -13.83 -3.90
N ASP A 131 -30.32 -15.06 -4.30
CA ASP A 131 -31.63 -15.62 -4.40
C ASP A 131 -32.09 -16.28 -3.10
N ASP A 132 -33.38 -16.63 -3.05
CA ASP A 132 -33.98 -17.30 -1.88
C ASP A 132 -33.40 -18.70 -1.64
N TYR A 133 -33.02 -19.40 -2.72
CA TYR A 133 -32.45 -20.74 -2.63
C TYR A 133 -31.16 -20.75 -1.79
N HIS A 134 -30.16 -19.94 -2.15
CA HIS A 134 -28.87 -19.92 -1.47
C HIS A 134 -28.92 -19.32 -0.07
N VAL A 135 -29.88 -18.45 0.23
CA VAL A 135 -29.97 -17.82 1.56
C VAL A 135 -30.83 -18.65 2.52
N PHE A 136 -31.85 -19.34 2.03
CA PHE A 136 -32.81 -20.01 2.90
C PHE A 136 -33.07 -21.49 2.54
N GLU A 137 -33.44 -21.80 1.31
CA GLU A 137 -33.94 -23.15 0.97
C GLU A 137 -32.84 -24.19 1.14
N ALA A 138 -31.66 -23.99 0.54
CA ALA A 138 -30.50 -24.88 0.65
C ALA A 138 -29.93 -25.00 2.08
N LEU A 139 -30.31 -24.09 2.98
CA LEU A 139 -29.95 -24.09 4.38
C LEU A 139 -31.07 -24.63 5.30
N ASN A 140 -31.98 -25.41 4.74
CA ASN A 140 -33.05 -26.06 5.46
C ASN A 140 -34.01 -25.11 6.23
N PHE A 141 -34.14 -23.85 5.77
CA PHE A 141 -35.12 -22.93 6.35
C PHE A 141 -36.53 -23.25 5.85
N PRO A 142 -37.49 -23.53 6.73
CA PRO A 142 -38.87 -23.75 6.33
C PRO A 142 -39.47 -22.50 5.66
N LEU A 143 -40.40 -22.71 4.74
CA LEU A 143 -41.07 -21.63 4.00
C LEU A 143 -41.70 -20.55 4.91
N ASN A 144 -42.19 -20.93 6.09
CA ASN A 144 -42.83 -20.05 7.05
C ASN A 144 -41.85 -19.57 8.14
N HIS A 145 -40.54 -19.66 7.95
CA HIS A 145 -39.60 -19.21 8.97
C HIS A 145 -39.58 -17.69 9.08
N PRO A 146 -39.62 -17.11 10.31
CA PRO A 146 -39.66 -15.65 10.50
C PRO A 146 -38.52 -14.89 9.81
N ALA A 147 -37.33 -15.47 9.72
CA ALA A 147 -36.19 -14.84 9.04
C ALA A 147 -36.41 -14.58 7.54
N ARG A 148 -37.37 -15.28 6.91
CA ARG A 148 -37.82 -15.04 5.52
C ARG A 148 -38.79 -13.87 5.38
N ASP A 149 -39.24 -13.27 6.51
CA ASP A 149 -40.17 -12.17 6.47
C ASP A 149 -39.48 -10.86 6.00
N MET A 150 -40.22 -10.03 5.30
CA MET A 150 -39.75 -8.70 4.88
C MET A 150 -39.38 -7.77 6.04
N GLN A 151 -39.78 -8.09 7.27
CA GLN A 151 -39.39 -7.35 8.45
C GLN A 151 -37.91 -7.54 8.81
N ASP A 152 -37.33 -8.70 8.48
CA ASP A 152 -35.99 -9.06 8.86
C ASP A 152 -35.03 -9.09 7.65
N THR A 153 -35.55 -9.12 6.41
CA THR A 153 -34.77 -9.27 5.18
C THR A 153 -35.03 -8.11 4.21
N PHE A 154 -34.00 -7.59 3.59
CA PHE A 154 -34.09 -6.62 2.48
C PHE A 154 -34.27 -7.32 1.15
N PHE A 155 -35.46 -7.25 0.57
CA PHE A 155 -35.71 -7.72 -0.79
C PHE A 155 -35.44 -6.65 -1.82
N VAL A 156 -34.79 -7.01 -2.91
CA VAL A 156 -34.51 -6.13 -4.04
C VAL A 156 -35.56 -6.38 -5.11
N SER A 157 -36.55 -5.52 -5.23
CA SER A 157 -37.58 -5.62 -6.26
C SER A 157 -37.05 -5.10 -7.60
N ALA A 158 -36.33 -5.92 -8.35
CA ALA A 158 -35.71 -5.48 -9.60
C ALA A 158 -36.15 -6.28 -10.83
N GLY A 159 -37.43 -6.57 -11.00
CA GLY A 159 -37.94 -7.19 -12.23
C GLY A 159 -37.41 -8.59 -12.53
N HIS A 160 -36.76 -9.22 -11.59
CA HIS A 160 -36.33 -10.63 -11.69
C HIS A 160 -37.52 -11.54 -11.40
N PRO A 161 -37.73 -12.65 -12.13
CA PRO A 161 -38.82 -13.57 -11.90
C PRO A 161 -38.80 -14.18 -10.49
N ASP A 162 -37.62 -14.39 -9.92
CA ASP A 162 -37.45 -14.84 -8.54
C ASP A 162 -37.00 -13.68 -7.65
N PRO A 163 -37.48 -13.58 -6.40
CA PRO A 163 -37.16 -12.49 -5.51
C PRO A 163 -35.66 -12.52 -5.16
N LEU A 164 -34.96 -11.46 -5.54
CA LEU A 164 -33.58 -11.23 -5.10
C LEU A 164 -33.58 -10.49 -3.77
N LEU A 165 -32.62 -10.78 -2.91
CA LEU A 165 -32.47 -10.22 -1.59
C LEU A 165 -31.01 -9.90 -1.24
N LEU A 166 -30.82 -9.04 -0.26
CA LEU A 166 -29.49 -8.85 0.34
C LEU A 166 -29.28 -9.94 1.38
N ARG A 167 -28.16 -10.67 1.26
CA ARG A 167 -27.86 -11.80 2.14
C ARG A 167 -27.88 -11.41 3.63
N THR A 168 -28.57 -12.19 4.44
CA THR A 168 -28.72 -11.99 5.89
C THR A 168 -27.58 -12.63 6.71
N HIS A 169 -26.80 -13.48 6.07
CA HIS A 169 -25.63 -14.19 6.60
C HIS A 169 -24.68 -14.58 5.45
N THR A 170 -23.49 -15.05 5.78
CA THR A 170 -22.52 -15.51 4.78
C THR A 170 -22.62 -16.99 4.47
N SER A 171 -23.61 -17.71 5.03
CA SER A 171 -23.85 -19.14 4.75
C SER A 171 -24.22 -19.40 3.29
N SER A 172 -24.75 -18.43 2.55
CA SER A 172 -24.97 -18.54 1.10
C SER A 172 -23.66 -18.87 0.34
N VAL A 173 -22.52 -18.35 0.84
CA VAL A 173 -21.21 -18.66 0.28
C VAL A 173 -20.80 -20.11 0.60
N GLN A 174 -21.20 -20.65 1.76
CA GLN A 174 -20.98 -22.06 2.08
C GLN A 174 -21.76 -22.98 1.13
N VAL A 175 -23.01 -22.65 0.82
CA VAL A 175 -23.80 -23.39 -0.20
C VAL A 175 -23.08 -23.41 -1.54
N ARG A 176 -22.65 -22.25 -2.03
CA ARG A 176 -21.89 -22.14 -3.28
C ARG A 176 -20.56 -22.89 -3.24
N ALA A 177 -19.88 -22.94 -2.09
CA ALA A 177 -18.66 -23.73 -1.93
C ALA A 177 -18.96 -25.23 -2.02
N MET A 178 -20.05 -25.71 -1.42
CA MET A 178 -20.48 -27.11 -1.52
C MET A 178 -20.85 -27.51 -2.95
N GLU A 179 -21.48 -26.62 -3.71
CA GLU A 179 -21.85 -26.86 -5.12
C GLU A 179 -20.64 -26.91 -6.07
N THR A 180 -19.58 -26.17 -5.78
CA THR A 180 -18.49 -25.91 -6.73
C THR A 180 -17.16 -26.57 -6.35
N MET A 181 -16.90 -26.79 -5.08
CA MET A 181 -15.64 -27.33 -4.58
C MET A 181 -15.66 -28.84 -4.43
N LYS A 182 -14.47 -29.43 -4.47
CA LYS A 182 -14.27 -30.86 -4.20
C LYS A 182 -13.88 -31.07 -2.74
N LEU A 183 -14.31 -32.17 -2.16
CA LEU A 183 -13.91 -32.61 -0.83
C LEU A 183 -12.39 -32.90 -0.76
N PRO A 184 -11.73 -32.61 0.35
CA PRO A 184 -12.27 -31.96 1.54
C PRO A 184 -12.48 -30.45 1.34
N ILE A 185 -13.52 -29.87 1.96
CA ILE A 185 -13.80 -28.43 1.95
C ILE A 185 -13.42 -27.86 3.29
N ARG A 186 -12.53 -26.87 3.31
CA ARG A 186 -12.15 -26.08 4.48
C ARG A 186 -12.10 -24.61 4.08
N VAL A 187 -13.17 -23.89 4.35
CA VAL A 187 -13.29 -22.48 3.93
C VAL A 187 -13.80 -21.60 5.06
N ILE A 188 -13.38 -20.34 5.03
CA ILE A 188 -14.03 -19.25 5.76
C ILE A 188 -14.66 -18.31 4.75
N CYS A 189 -15.82 -17.78 5.10
CA CYS A 189 -16.65 -16.94 4.27
C CYS A 189 -16.80 -15.55 4.91
N PRO A 190 -15.80 -14.66 4.81
CA PRO A 190 -15.91 -13.30 5.33
C PRO A 190 -16.73 -12.42 4.41
N GLY A 191 -17.67 -11.64 4.96
CA GLY A 191 -18.45 -10.73 4.11
C GLY A 191 -19.34 -9.77 4.89
N ARG A 192 -19.91 -8.80 4.17
CA ARG A 192 -20.98 -7.94 4.67
C ARG A 192 -22.30 -8.69 4.60
N VAL A 193 -23.12 -8.44 5.59
CA VAL A 193 -24.47 -9.01 5.68
C VAL A 193 -25.45 -7.93 6.07
N PHE A 194 -26.73 -8.15 5.78
CA PHE A 194 -27.76 -7.14 5.85
C PHE A 194 -28.99 -7.69 6.57
N ARG A 195 -29.44 -6.99 7.61
CA ARG A 195 -30.67 -7.32 8.32
C ARG A 195 -31.48 -6.08 8.54
N ASN A 196 -32.77 -6.18 8.31
CA ASN A 196 -33.71 -5.07 8.48
C ASN A 196 -34.04 -4.84 9.96
N GLU A 197 -33.00 -4.52 10.73
CA GLU A 197 -33.10 -4.27 12.17
C GLU A 197 -33.04 -2.78 12.47
N ALA A 198 -33.70 -2.37 13.57
CA ALA A 198 -33.60 -1.00 14.05
C ALA A 198 -32.18 -0.66 14.50
N ILE A 199 -31.63 0.42 13.95
CA ILE A 199 -30.27 0.86 14.27
C ILE A 199 -30.20 1.31 15.74
N SER A 200 -29.21 0.80 16.45
CA SER A 200 -28.93 1.13 17.86
C SER A 200 -27.41 1.23 18.09
N ALA A 201 -27.02 1.54 19.31
CA ALA A 201 -25.60 1.51 19.68
C ALA A 201 -24.93 0.12 19.55
N ARG A 202 -25.70 -0.96 19.39
CA ARG A 202 -25.24 -2.36 19.37
C ARG A 202 -25.69 -3.14 18.15
N ALA A 203 -26.61 -2.63 17.36
CA ALA A 203 -27.14 -3.27 16.17
C ALA A 203 -27.16 -2.28 15.00
N HIS A 204 -26.74 -2.73 13.85
CA HIS A 204 -26.78 -1.99 12.60
C HIS A 204 -27.34 -2.88 11.50
N CYS A 205 -28.07 -2.29 10.57
CA CYS A 205 -28.64 -3.02 9.44
C CYS A 205 -27.57 -3.58 8.48
N ILE A 206 -26.34 -3.10 8.57
CA ILE A 206 -25.18 -3.60 7.82
C ILE A 206 -24.11 -3.96 8.84
N PHE A 207 -23.64 -5.20 8.81
CA PHE A 207 -22.52 -5.64 9.64
C PHE A 207 -21.65 -6.65 8.90
N HIS A 208 -20.57 -7.08 9.52
CA HIS A 208 -19.64 -8.05 8.92
C HIS A 208 -19.70 -9.36 9.70
N GLN A 209 -19.70 -10.43 8.97
CA GLN A 209 -19.71 -11.80 9.48
C GLN A 209 -18.56 -12.60 8.88
N VAL A 210 -18.04 -13.54 9.62
CA VAL A 210 -17.11 -14.56 9.12
C VAL A 210 -17.68 -15.92 9.54
N GLU A 211 -18.00 -16.75 8.59
CA GLU A 211 -18.44 -18.11 8.84
C GLU A 211 -17.37 -19.10 8.39
N GLY A 212 -17.31 -20.27 9.00
CA GLY A 212 -16.40 -21.34 8.63
C GLY A 212 -17.17 -22.62 8.29
N LEU A 213 -16.73 -23.30 7.25
CA LEU A 213 -17.23 -24.60 6.83
C LEU A 213 -16.07 -25.59 6.72
N TYR A 214 -16.24 -26.75 7.37
CA TYR A 214 -15.31 -27.86 7.25
C TYR A 214 -16.08 -29.14 6.96
N ILE A 215 -15.86 -29.72 5.77
CA ILE A 215 -16.43 -31.00 5.35
C ILE A 215 -15.30 -31.94 4.95
N ASP A 216 -15.22 -33.07 5.63
CA ASP A 216 -14.22 -34.12 5.38
C ASP A 216 -14.71 -35.43 5.96
N GLU A 217 -14.01 -36.53 5.68
CA GLU A 217 -14.28 -37.81 6.30
C GLU A 217 -13.96 -37.80 7.80
N ASN A 218 -14.82 -38.41 8.61
CA ASN A 218 -14.65 -38.58 10.06
C ASN A 218 -14.57 -37.29 10.89
N VAL A 219 -15.08 -36.15 10.38
CA VAL A 219 -15.18 -34.91 11.17
C VAL A 219 -16.22 -35.07 12.27
N THR A 220 -15.86 -34.64 13.47
CA THR A 220 -16.66 -34.80 14.67
C THR A 220 -16.96 -33.48 15.37
N PHE A 221 -17.93 -33.48 16.29
CA PHE A 221 -18.21 -32.32 17.13
C PHE A 221 -17.00 -31.93 18.02
N ALA A 222 -16.10 -32.89 18.33
CA ALA A 222 -14.87 -32.59 19.06
C ALA A 222 -13.89 -31.75 18.22
N ASP A 223 -13.83 -31.99 16.90
CA ASP A 223 -13.02 -31.20 15.97
C ASP A 223 -13.54 -29.76 15.86
N LEU A 224 -14.87 -29.60 15.79
CA LEU A 224 -15.53 -28.29 15.83
C LEU A 224 -15.16 -27.53 17.12
N LYS A 225 -15.30 -28.17 18.27
CA LYS A 225 -14.95 -27.57 19.57
C LYS A 225 -13.48 -27.17 19.66
N GLN A 226 -12.59 -28.01 19.12
CA GLN A 226 -11.15 -27.72 19.12
C GLN A 226 -10.82 -26.55 18.20
N ALA A 227 -11.39 -26.48 16.99
CA ALA A 227 -11.19 -25.37 16.06
C ALA A 227 -11.64 -24.04 16.68
N ILE A 228 -12.82 -24.02 17.33
CA ILE A 228 -13.34 -22.83 18.01
C ILE A 228 -12.44 -22.42 19.19
N LEU A 229 -11.97 -23.36 19.98
CA LEU A 229 -11.08 -23.07 21.12
C LEU A 229 -9.74 -22.49 20.65
N LEU A 230 -9.16 -23.04 19.58
CA LEU A 230 -7.93 -22.54 18.98
C LEU A 230 -8.13 -21.12 18.44
N PHE A 231 -9.20 -20.90 17.70
CA PHE A 231 -9.57 -19.57 17.21
C PHE A 231 -9.73 -18.55 18.37
N ALA A 232 -10.48 -18.94 19.41
CA ALA A 232 -10.73 -18.05 20.54
C ALA A 232 -9.42 -17.68 21.28
N ARG A 233 -8.49 -18.60 21.41
CA ARG A 233 -7.18 -18.34 22.04
C ARG A 233 -6.25 -17.49 21.19
N GLU A 234 -6.21 -17.72 19.88
CA GLU A 234 -5.42 -16.90 18.95
C GLU A 234 -5.96 -15.46 18.89
N MET A 235 -7.30 -15.29 18.88
CA MET A 235 -7.95 -14.00 18.72
C MET A 235 -8.00 -13.18 20.02
N PHE A 236 -8.29 -13.81 21.17
CA PHE A 236 -8.57 -13.13 22.44
C PHE A 236 -7.52 -13.38 23.53
N GLY A 237 -6.52 -14.22 23.25
CA GLY A 237 -5.43 -14.54 24.15
C GLY A 237 -5.46 -15.97 24.71
N PRO A 238 -4.30 -16.49 25.14
CA PRO A 238 -4.12 -17.92 25.47
C PRO A 238 -4.97 -18.43 26.65
N ASP A 239 -5.34 -17.53 27.56
CA ASP A 239 -6.16 -17.88 28.75
C ASP A 239 -7.67 -17.87 28.46
N THR A 240 -8.08 -17.58 27.22
CA THR A 240 -9.48 -17.54 26.82
C THR A 240 -10.12 -18.92 26.98
N GLN A 241 -11.24 -18.93 27.66
CA GLN A 241 -12.09 -20.12 27.83
C GLN A 241 -13.33 -19.97 26.94
N ILE A 242 -13.85 -21.09 26.46
CA ILE A 242 -15.10 -21.16 25.73
C ILE A 242 -16.16 -21.88 26.54
N ARG A 243 -17.41 -21.48 26.36
CA ARG A 243 -18.60 -22.14 26.90
C ARG A 243 -19.56 -22.38 25.74
N MET A 244 -19.95 -23.64 25.55
CA MET A 244 -20.93 -24.06 24.56
C MET A 244 -22.30 -24.16 25.22
N ARG A 245 -23.28 -23.48 24.69
CA ARG A 245 -24.68 -23.55 25.13
C ARG A 245 -25.50 -24.21 24.03
N PRO A 246 -26.30 -25.23 24.32
CA PRO A 246 -27.22 -25.80 23.32
C PRO A 246 -28.10 -24.72 22.70
N SER A 247 -28.26 -24.76 21.39
CA SER A 247 -29.12 -23.85 20.63
C SER A 247 -29.74 -24.61 19.46
N TYR A 248 -30.53 -23.91 18.65
CA TYR A 248 -31.14 -24.46 17.45
C TYR A 248 -30.90 -23.54 16.25
N PHE A 249 -30.42 -24.13 15.17
CA PHE A 249 -30.35 -23.48 13.85
C PHE A 249 -30.88 -24.46 12.79
N PRO A 250 -31.65 -24.02 11.78
CA PRO A 250 -32.22 -24.91 10.76
C PRO A 250 -31.20 -25.74 10.00
N PHE A 251 -30.01 -25.22 9.86
CA PHE A 251 -28.92 -25.77 9.03
C PHE A 251 -27.86 -26.58 9.82
N THR A 252 -28.03 -26.76 11.13
CA THR A 252 -27.08 -27.54 11.95
C THR A 252 -27.80 -28.38 13.02
N GLU A 253 -27.31 -29.63 13.25
CA GLU A 253 -27.72 -30.52 14.34
C GLU A 253 -26.57 -31.46 14.72
N PRO A 254 -26.07 -31.47 15.98
CA PRO A 254 -26.43 -30.58 17.08
C PRO A 254 -25.89 -29.16 16.88
N SER A 255 -26.62 -28.18 17.47
CA SER A 255 -26.28 -26.77 17.39
C SER A 255 -25.89 -26.21 18.75
N SER A 256 -25.04 -25.21 18.78
CA SER A 256 -24.61 -24.51 19.99
C SER A 256 -24.29 -23.04 19.72
N GLU A 257 -24.53 -22.23 20.74
CA GLU A 257 -23.96 -20.88 20.84
C GLU A 257 -22.68 -20.90 21.63
N ILE A 258 -21.71 -20.09 21.23
CA ILE A 258 -20.39 -20.02 21.86
C ILE A 258 -20.21 -18.69 22.57
N ASP A 259 -19.94 -18.79 23.86
CA ASP A 259 -19.48 -17.69 24.67
C ASP A 259 -17.96 -17.81 24.92
N VAL A 260 -17.26 -16.69 24.92
CA VAL A 260 -15.87 -16.58 25.39
C VAL A 260 -15.82 -15.89 26.74
N SER A 261 -14.84 -16.25 27.57
CA SER A 261 -14.57 -15.52 28.79
C SER A 261 -14.20 -14.07 28.48
N CYS A 262 -14.82 -13.13 29.19
CA CYS A 262 -14.58 -11.72 28.97
C CYS A 262 -13.13 -11.35 29.32
N ASN A 263 -12.33 -10.98 28.33
CA ASN A 263 -10.93 -10.59 28.50
C ASN A 263 -10.74 -9.22 29.17
N ILE A 264 -11.78 -8.38 29.23
CA ILE A 264 -11.73 -7.06 29.87
C ILE A 264 -11.84 -7.17 31.38
N CYS A 265 -12.74 -8.00 31.89
CA CYS A 265 -12.97 -8.16 33.32
C CYS A 265 -12.46 -9.50 33.89
N HIS A 266 -11.86 -10.33 33.04
CA HIS A 266 -11.37 -11.66 33.40
C HIS A 266 -12.39 -12.51 34.17
N GLY A 267 -13.63 -12.52 33.67
CA GLY A 267 -14.73 -13.29 34.25
C GLY A 267 -15.44 -12.66 35.45
N LYS A 268 -14.98 -11.52 35.97
CA LYS A 268 -15.56 -10.86 37.15
C LYS A 268 -16.90 -10.16 36.92
N GLY A 269 -17.23 -9.91 35.66
CA GLY A 269 -18.39 -9.13 35.27
C GLY A 269 -18.07 -7.64 35.08
N CYS A 270 -18.52 -7.07 33.96
CA CYS A 270 -18.38 -5.64 33.63
C CYS A 270 -19.55 -5.18 32.74
N ASN A 271 -19.59 -3.90 32.42
CA ASN A 271 -20.64 -3.34 31.56
C ASN A 271 -20.66 -3.96 30.15
N ILE A 272 -19.52 -4.40 29.65
CA ILE A 272 -19.40 -5.01 28.30
C ILE A 272 -20.08 -6.40 28.30
N CYS A 273 -19.74 -7.25 29.26
CA CYS A 273 -20.36 -8.56 29.39
C CYS A 273 -21.67 -8.55 30.21
N LYS A 274 -22.23 -7.38 30.51
CA LYS A 274 -23.47 -7.21 31.30
C LYS A 274 -23.44 -7.95 32.64
N GLY A 275 -22.29 -7.97 33.30
CA GLY A 275 -22.11 -8.63 34.61
C GLY A 275 -21.93 -10.14 34.55
N THR A 276 -22.06 -10.79 33.40
CA THR A 276 -22.03 -12.25 33.27
C THR A 276 -20.61 -12.87 33.30
N GLY A 277 -19.59 -12.09 32.96
CA GLY A 277 -18.23 -12.57 32.71
C GLY A 277 -18.03 -13.27 31.38
N TRP A 278 -19.06 -13.39 30.54
CA TRP A 278 -19.06 -14.09 29.26
C TRP A 278 -19.60 -13.21 28.14
N LEU A 279 -19.09 -13.42 26.92
CA LEU A 279 -19.51 -12.73 25.71
C LEU A 279 -19.83 -13.77 24.64
N GLU A 280 -21.06 -13.75 24.16
CA GLU A 280 -21.46 -14.54 22.99
C GLU A 280 -20.79 -13.98 21.73
N ILE A 281 -20.16 -14.86 20.94
CA ILE A 281 -19.41 -14.46 19.73
C ILE A 281 -19.91 -15.14 18.46
N MET A 282 -20.50 -16.34 18.54
CA MET A 282 -20.96 -17.07 17.35
C MET A 282 -21.95 -18.17 17.70
N GLY A 283 -22.71 -18.62 16.66
CA GLY A 283 -23.36 -19.92 16.61
C GLY A 283 -22.50 -20.95 15.90
N CYS A 284 -22.64 -22.22 16.22
CA CYS A 284 -21.96 -23.32 15.55
C CYS A 284 -22.76 -24.61 15.64
N GLY A 285 -22.41 -25.60 14.81
CA GLY A 285 -22.98 -26.92 14.83
C GLY A 285 -22.40 -27.86 13.78
N MET A 286 -22.82 -29.10 13.82
CA MET A 286 -22.58 -30.03 12.72
C MET A 286 -23.60 -29.70 11.62
N VAL A 287 -23.17 -29.70 10.38
CA VAL A 287 -24.06 -29.41 9.23
C VAL A 287 -25.18 -30.45 9.20
N ASP A 288 -26.43 -29.97 9.07
CA ASP A 288 -27.60 -30.85 8.97
C ASP A 288 -27.52 -31.72 7.70
N PRO A 289 -27.83 -33.02 7.75
CA PRO A 289 -27.84 -33.89 6.56
C PRO A 289 -28.65 -33.33 5.38
N ASN A 290 -29.78 -32.66 5.65
CA ASN A 290 -30.62 -32.05 4.59
C ASN A 290 -29.89 -30.93 3.83
N VAL A 291 -28.87 -30.33 4.41
CA VAL A 291 -28.04 -29.28 3.77
C VAL A 291 -26.93 -29.91 2.92
N LEU A 292 -26.57 -31.17 3.18
CA LEU A 292 -25.53 -31.90 2.48
C LEU A 292 -26.06 -32.71 1.27
N GLU A 293 -27.38 -32.94 1.18
CA GLU A 293 -28.09 -33.64 0.10
C GLU A 293 -28.43 -32.70 -1.06
#